data_3acc0452c0609b3d71088185f739633b
#
_entry.id   3acc0452c0609b3d71088185f739633b
#
_cell.length_a   1.000
_cell.length_b   1.000
_cell.length_c   1.000
_cell.angle_alpha   90.00
_cell.angle_beta   90.00
_cell.angle_gamma   90.00
#
_symmetry.space_group_name_H-M   'P 1'
#
loop_
_entity.id
_entity.type
_entity.pdbx_description
1 polymer ?
#
loop_
_entity_poly.entity_id
_entity_poly.type
_entity_poly.pdbx_seq_one_letter_code
_entity_poly.pdbx_strand_id
1 'polypeptide(L)'
;MKKSIWAATIAASVLSLSACSNNAGEEAIVTSKAGDITQQEFYNEMKSSVGEQALSLMVIQKVLEDNYDVDKKEIDKEFKKSKEEMGDSFDAFLAQNGYNEDSYKDMMYLNKLQQAALTDGVKVSDKEIDTYIDRAKTEIHAQHVLVADEKTAQEVKKKLEDGADFAEVAKEYSTEEAAQQTGGDLGWFGPDKMVQEFTDAAYSLEPKKISDPVKSDFGYHIIQVLEKRDAEENPAEGKDRKEIKEELLMKKADQDKLMDKISQLLIDADVKIKDDDLKNALDQFYGPAKDSKK
;
A
#
# COMPACT_ATOMS: atom_id res chain seq x y z
N MET A 1 -2.80 71.97 -38.02
CA MET A 1 -2.40 70.78 -37.34
C MET A 1 -2.85 69.60 -38.20
N LYS A 2 -1.94 69.02 -38.96
CA LYS A 2 -2.21 67.92 -39.90
C LYS A 2 -2.05 66.60 -39.20
N LYS A 3 -3.13 65.79 -39.12
CA LYS A 3 -3.10 64.40 -38.63
C LYS A 3 -2.70 63.47 -39.77
N SER A 4 -1.53 62.91 -39.71
CA SER A 4 -1.07 61.88 -40.65
C SER A 4 -1.65 60.53 -40.19
N ILE A 5 -2.50 59.97 -41.04
CA ILE A 5 -3.03 58.59 -40.88
C ILE A 5 -2.02 57.67 -41.55
N TRP A 6 -1.39 56.82 -40.74
CA TRP A 6 -0.58 55.71 -41.25
C TRP A 6 -1.50 54.48 -41.45
N ALA A 7 -1.70 54.12 -42.67
CA ALA A 7 -2.35 52.87 -43.07
C ALA A 7 -1.30 51.79 -43.04
N ALA A 8 -1.44 50.90 -42.07
CA ALA A 8 -0.68 49.65 -42.01
C ALA A 8 -1.31 48.65 -42.96
N THR A 9 -0.66 48.38 -44.05
CA THR A 9 -0.98 47.30 -44.98
C THR A 9 -0.62 45.96 -44.32
N ILE A 10 -1.63 45.18 -43.93
CA ILE A 10 -1.47 43.78 -43.51
C ILE A 10 -1.24 42.96 -44.79
N ALA A 11 -0.01 42.55 -45.02
CA ALA A 11 0.30 41.56 -46.04
C ALA A 11 -0.15 40.18 -45.49
N ALA A 12 -1.27 39.67 -45.98
CA ALA A 12 -1.69 38.30 -45.76
C ALA A 12 -0.76 37.38 -46.57
N SER A 13 0.27 36.85 -45.91
CA SER A 13 1.05 35.73 -46.44
C SER A 13 0.24 34.46 -46.30
N VAL A 14 -0.36 34.03 -47.37
CA VAL A 14 -0.93 32.68 -47.51
C VAL A 14 0.25 31.72 -47.54
N LEU A 15 0.56 31.09 -46.39
CA LEU A 15 1.47 29.97 -46.35
C LEU A 15 0.70 28.73 -46.87
N SER A 16 1.09 28.31 -48.04
CA SER A 16 0.69 27.07 -48.68
C SER A 16 1.00 25.89 -47.80
N LEU A 17 -0.05 25.16 -47.45
CA LEU A 17 0.07 23.79 -46.90
C LEU A 17 0.80 22.90 -47.90
N SER A 18 2.07 22.63 -47.67
CA SER A 18 2.72 21.44 -48.21
C SER A 18 2.64 20.33 -47.16
N ALA A 19 1.55 19.60 -47.24
CA ALA A 19 1.45 18.31 -46.59
C ALA A 19 2.44 17.34 -47.25
N CYS A 20 3.25 16.68 -46.43
CA CYS A 20 4.03 15.46 -46.60
C CYS A 20 5.47 15.63 -46.12
N SER A 21 5.65 15.65 -44.83
CA SER A 21 6.91 15.30 -44.22
C SER A 21 6.58 14.61 -42.89
N ASN A 22 7.19 13.46 -42.66
CA ASN A 22 7.06 12.62 -41.44
C ASN A 22 7.70 13.31 -40.20
N ASN A 23 7.23 14.49 -39.81
CA ASN A 23 7.67 15.21 -38.62
C ASN A 23 6.57 15.14 -37.54
N ALA A 24 6.34 13.96 -37.02
CA ALA A 24 5.34 13.73 -35.95
C ALA A 24 5.59 14.55 -34.67
N GLY A 25 6.74 15.25 -34.57
CA GLY A 25 7.07 16.12 -33.42
C GLY A 25 6.88 17.63 -33.65
N GLU A 26 6.70 18.07 -34.91
CA GLU A 26 6.56 19.50 -35.23
C GLU A 26 5.11 20.01 -35.24
N GLU A 27 4.13 19.11 -35.01
CA GLU A 27 2.73 19.47 -34.92
C GLU A 27 2.49 20.35 -33.67
N ALA A 28 1.88 21.51 -33.89
CA ALA A 28 1.54 22.41 -32.78
C ALA A 28 0.33 21.87 -32.02
N ILE A 29 0.49 21.60 -30.72
CA ILE A 29 -0.59 21.23 -29.79
C ILE A 29 -1.28 22.46 -29.21
N VAL A 30 -0.59 23.62 -29.21
CA VAL A 30 -1.15 24.91 -28.82
C VAL A 30 -0.66 25.97 -29.85
N THR A 31 -1.58 26.81 -30.33
CA THR A 31 -1.23 27.98 -31.15
C THR A 31 -1.64 29.27 -30.46
N SER A 32 -0.75 30.25 -30.40
CA SER A 32 -1.04 31.54 -29.79
C SER A 32 -0.26 32.68 -30.43
N LYS A 33 -0.70 33.93 -30.13
CA LYS A 33 0.06 35.14 -30.55
C LYS A 33 1.42 35.29 -29.86
N ALA A 34 1.62 34.58 -28.74
CA ALA A 34 2.88 34.59 -28.00
C ALA A 34 3.87 33.52 -28.49
N GLY A 35 3.42 32.67 -29.41
CA GLY A 35 4.15 31.52 -29.94
C GLY A 35 3.33 30.24 -29.84
N ASP A 36 3.72 29.26 -30.61
CA ASP A 36 3.10 27.92 -30.61
C ASP A 36 3.88 26.98 -29.68
N ILE A 37 3.23 25.95 -29.19
CA ILE A 37 3.87 24.85 -28.47
C ILE A 37 3.71 23.58 -29.30
N THR A 38 4.82 23.00 -29.70
CA THR A 38 4.83 21.75 -30.48
C THR A 38 4.73 20.51 -29.59
N GLN A 39 4.34 19.38 -30.18
CA GLN A 39 4.35 18.09 -29.52
C GLN A 39 5.75 17.74 -28.98
N GLN A 40 6.80 18.06 -29.73
CA GLN A 40 8.18 17.77 -29.32
C GLN A 40 8.62 18.64 -28.15
N GLU A 41 8.27 19.91 -28.10
CA GLU A 41 8.56 20.80 -26.97
C GLU A 41 7.86 20.30 -25.71
N PHE A 42 6.58 19.94 -25.82
CA PHE A 42 5.81 19.38 -24.71
C PHE A 42 6.40 18.05 -24.23
N TYR A 43 6.77 17.14 -25.16
CA TYR A 43 7.41 15.88 -24.82
C TYR A 43 8.73 16.08 -24.07
N ASN A 44 9.59 16.99 -24.57
CA ASN A 44 10.88 17.28 -23.94
C ASN A 44 10.71 17.85 -22.53
N GLU A 45 9.75 18.74 -22.33
CA GLU A 45 9.43 19.29 -21.00
C GLU A 45 8.92 18.20 -20.05
N MET A 46 7.99 17.35 -20.49
CA MET A 46 7.52 16.21 -19.71
C MET A 46 8.65 15.23 -19.39
N LYS A 47 9.51 14.93 -20.38
CA LYS A 47 10.66 14.04 -20.19
C LYS A 47 11.62 14.60 -19.16
N SER A 48 11.91 15.91 -19.18
CA SER A 48 12.84 16.53 -18.23
C SER A 48 12.27 16.66 -16.82
N SER A 49 10.96 16.86 -16.68
CA SER A 49 10.32 17.13 -15.38
C SER A 49 9.87 15.86 -14.65
N VAL A 50 9.25 14.90 -15.35
CA VAL A 50 8.68 13.68 -14.74
C VAL A 50 9.09 12.39 -15.46
N GLY A 51 9.94 12.46 -16.48
CA GLY A 51 10.22 11.34 -17.38
C GLY A 51 10.80 10.12 -16.68
N GLU A 52 11.75 10.28 -15.76
CA GLU A 52 12.34 9.15 -15.02
C GLU A 52 11.29 8.45 -14.14
N GLN A 53 10.44 9.22 -13.46
CA GLN A 53 9.38 8.64 -12.62
C GLN A 53 8.33 7.91 -13.47
N ALA A 54 7.89 8.53 -14.56
CA ALA A 54 6.93 7.92 -15.47
C ALA A 54 7.49 6.63 -16.10
N LEU A 55 8.73 6.66 -16.60
CA LEU A 55 9.39 5.48 -17.14
C LEU A 55 9.52 4.36 -16.12
N SER A 56 9.93 4.70 -14.90
CA SER A 56 10.04 3.73 -13.79
C SER A 56 8.72 2.99 -13.58
N LEU A 57 7.61 3.71 -13.44
CA LEU A 57 6.28 3.12 -13.24
C LEU A 57 5.87 2.23 -14.43
N MET A 58 6.11 2.69 -15.67
CA MET A 58 5.80 1.92 -16.88
C MET A 58 6.59 0.62 -16.98
N VAL A 59 7.87 0.64 -16.61
CA VAL A 59 8.73 -0.55 -16.64
C VAL A 59 8.32 -1.53 -15.55
N ILE A 60 8.10 -1.04 -14.33
CA ILE A 60 7.62 -1.87 -13.21
C ILE A 60 6.31 -2.54 -13.57
N GLN A 61 5.34 -1.78 -14.10
CA GLN A 61 4.05 -2.34 -14.52
C GLN A 61 4.25 -3.45 -15.55
N LYS A 62 5.04 -3.23 -16.59
CA LYS A 62 5.29 -4.25 -17.63
C LYS A 62 5.94 -5.52 -17.08
N VAL A 63 6.91 -5.37 -16.20
CA VAL A 63 7.59 -6.52 -15.59
C VAL A 63 6.64 -7.27 -14.66
N LEU A 64 5.79 -6.56 -13.91
CA LEU A 64 4.78 -7.19 -13.07
C LEU A 64 3.68 -7.88 -13.92
N GLU A 65 3.23 -7.28 -15.01
CA GLU A 65 2.27 -7.87 -15.96
C GLU A 65 2.79 -9.18 -16.60
N ASP A 66 4.09 -9.27 -16.83
CA ASP A 66 4.72 -10.49 -17.39
C ASP A 66 4.76 -11.64 -16.38
N ASN A 67 4.75 -11.32 -15.08
CA ASN A 67 4.89 -12.31 -14.00
C ASN A 67 3.59 -12.61 -13.25
N TYR A 68 2.61 -11.71 -13.27
CA TYR A 68 1.38 -11.82 -12.50
C TYR A 68 0.15 -11.52 -13.34
N ASP A 69 -0.83 -12.43 -13.26
CA ASP A 69 -2.11 -12.27 -13.94
C ASP A 69 -3.12 -11.56 -13.00
N VAL A 70 -3.54 -10.36 -13.40
CA VAL A 70 -4.56 -9.57 -12.70
C VAL A 70 -5.71 -9.30 -13.68
N ASP A 71 -6.90 -9.77 -13.34
CA ASP A 71 -8.08 -9.59 -14.22
C ASP A 71 -8.54 -8.12 -14.19
N LYS A 72 -8.40 -7.44 -15.32
CA LYS A 72 -8.86 -6.04 -15.49
C LYS A 72 -10.36 -5.85 -15.24
N LYS A 73 -11.16 -6.90 -15.35
CA LYS A 73 -12.59 -6.84 -15.01
C LYS A 73 -12.82 -6.68 -13.50
N GLU A 74 -11.91 -7.20 -12.67
CA GLU A 74 -11.96 -6.96 -11.22
C GLU A 74 -11.68 -5.49 -10.92
N ILE A 75 -10.71 -4.88 -11.61
CA ILE A 75 -10.44 -3.43 -11.48
C ILE A 75 -11.66 -2.60 -11.85
N ASP A 76 -12.34 -2.93 -12.97
CA ASP A 76 -13.57 -2.22 -13.36
C ASP A 76 -14.70 -2.39 -12.33
N LYS A 77 -14.80 -3.56 -11.68
CA LYS A 77 -15.77 -3.80 -10.61
C LYS A 77 -15.43 -3.00 -9.35
N GLU A 78 -14.18 -3.03 -8.91
CA GLU A 78 -13.71 -2.28 -7.76
C GLU A 78 -13.82 -0.76 -7.98
N PHE A 79 -13.50 -0.28 -9.18
CA PHE A 79 -13.67 1.11 -9.58
C PHE A 79 -15.14 1.55 -9.46
N LYS A 80 -16.08 0.76 -9.97
CA LYS A 80 -17.51 1.05 -9.86
C LYS A 80 -17.95 1.09 -8.40
N LYS A 81 -17.50 0.14 -7.60
CA LYS A 81 -17.81 0.10 -6.16
C LYS A 81 -17.28 1.36 -5.45
N SER A 82 -16.04 1.75 -5.69
CA SER A 82 -15.47 2.98 -5.11
C SER A 82 -16.25 4.23 -5.54
N LYS A 83 -16.66 4.30 -6.81
CA LYS A 83 -17.46 5.41 -7.32
C LYS A 83 -18.85 5.46 -6.67
N GLU A 84 -19.50 4.31 -6.48
CA GLU A 84 -20.80 4.20 -5.81
C GLU A 84 -20.71 4.56 -4.32
N GLU A 85 -19.70 4.07 -3.61
CA GLU A 85 -19.47 4.34 -2.19
C GLU A 85 -19.16 5.82 -1.90
N MET A 86 -18.39 6.46 -2.77
CA MET A 86 -18.02 7.89 -2.62
C MET A 86 -19.10 8.84 -3.16
N GLY A 87 -19.99 8.36 -4.05
CA GLY A 87 -21.06 9.16 -4.64
C GLY A 87 -20.56 10.49 -5.23
N ASP A 88 -21.22 11.59 -4.88
CA ASP A 88 -20.91 12.93 -5.41
C ASP A 88 -19.48 13.43 -5.06
N SER A 89 -18.80 12.79 -4.11
CA SER A 89 -17.43 13.16 -3.72
C SER A 89 -16.36 12.55 -4.62
N PHE A 90 -16.71 11.60 -5.49
CA PHE A 90 -15.73 10.86 -6.30
C PHE A 90 -14.96 11.74 -7.28
N ASP A 91 -15.64 12.61 -8.02
CA ASP A 91 -15.00 13.50 -8.98
C ASP A 91 -14.06 14.50 -8.29
N ALA A 92 -14.46 15.01 -7.13
CA ALA A 92 -13.63 15.88 -6.30
C ALA A 92 -12.38 15.15 -5.78
N PHE A 93 -12.53 13.89 -5.37
CA PHE A 93 -11.42 13.01 -4.97
C PHE A 93 -10.43 12.82 -6.12
N LEU A 94 -10.89 12.48 -7.33
CA LEU A 94 -10.04 12.33 -8.50
C LEU A 94 -9.26 13.62 -8.79
N ALA A 95 -9.97 14.75 -8.85
CA ALA A 95 -9.36 16.05 -9.15
C ALA A 95 -8.32 16.47 -8.09
N GLN A 96 -8.59 16.24 -6.80
CA GLN A 96 -7.68 16.57 -5.71
C GLN A 96 -6.38 15.75 -5.76
N ASN A 97 -6.46 14.52 -6.26
CA ASN A 97 -5.32 13.61 -6.38
C ASN A 97 -4.66 13.63 -7.77
N GLY A 98 -5.14 14.49 -8.69
CA GLY A 98 -4.58 14.63 -10.03
C GLY A 98 -4.92 13.47 -10.97
N TYR A 99 -5.97 12.70 -10.68
CA TYR A 99 -6.44 11.60 -11.50
C TYR A 99 -7.62 12.01 -12.39
N ASN A 100 -7.73 11.34 -13.51
CA ASN A 100 -8.99 11.10 -14.22
C ASN A 100 -9.40 9.62 -14.00
N GLU A 101 -10.58 9.21 -14.50
CA GLU A 101 -11.06 7.84 -14.31
C GLU A 101 -10.09 6.78 -14.85
N ASP A 102 -9.47 7.01 -16.02
CA ASP A 102 -8.54 6.06 -16.63
C ASP A 102 -7.24 5.95 -15.81
N SER A 103 -6.62 7.06 -15.46
CA SER A 103 -5.39 7.05 -14.67
C SER A 103 -5.60 6.50 -13.24
N TYR A 104 -6.81 6.67 -12.69
CA TYR A 104 -7.17 6.04 -11.41
C TYR A 104 -7.28 4.52 -11.54
N LYS A 105 -7.90 4.01 -12.62
CA LYS A 105 -7.93 2.57 -12.90
C LYS A 105 -6.53 2.00 -13.17
N ASP A 106 -5.67 2.72 -13.87
CA ASP A 106 -4.28 2.30 -14.09
C ASP A 106 -3.52 2.20 -12.76
N MET A 107 -3.73 3.15 -11.85
CA MET A 107 -3.17 3.11 -10.50
C MET A 107 -3.71 1.91 -9.70
N MET A 108 -5.02 1.65 -9.74
CA MET A 108 -5.62 0.47 -9.09
C MET A 108 -5.04 -0.84 -9.64
N TYR A 109 -4.87 -0.91 -10.95
CA TYR A 109 -4.29 -2.08 -11.62
C TYR A 109 -2.83 -2.32 -11.19
N LEU A 110 -2.01 -1.26 -11.18
CA LEU A 110 -0.62 -1.35 -10.70
C LEU A 110 -0.56 -1.79 -9.23
N ASN A 111 -1.44 -1.26 -8.37
CA ASN A 111 -1.52 -1.67 -6.97
C ASN A 111 -1.86 -3.16 -6.83
N LYS A 112 -2.79 -3.70 -7.63
CA LYS A 112 -3.09 -5.13 -7.62
C LYS A 112 -1.92 -5.99 -8.09
N LEU A 113 -1.18 -5.56 -9.10
CA LEU A 113 0.04 -6.24 -9.54
C LEU A 113 1.11 -6.25 -8.43
N GLN A 114 1.29 -5.14 -7.72
CA GLN A 114 2.21 -5.05 -6.58
C GLN A 114 1.77 -5.95 -5.41
N GLN A 115 0.46 -6.00 -5.13
CA GLN A 115 -0.09 -6.93 -4.14
C GLN A 115 0.15 -8.39 -4.51
N ALA A 116 -0.03 -8.75 -5.80
CA ALA A 116 0.26 -10.08 -6.29
C ALA A 116 1.76 -10.44 -6.12
N ALA A 117 2.64 -9.51 -6.44
CA ALA A 117 4.09 -9.69 -6.24
C ALA A 117 4.44 -9.84 -4.76
N LEU A 118 3.86 -9.01 -3.89
CA LEU A 118 4.10 -9.02 -2.46
C LEU A 118 3.63 -10.32 -1.80
N THR A 119 2.49 -10.85 -2.25
CA THR A 119 1.87 -12.06 -1.68
C THR A 119 2.35 -13.35 -2.35
N ASP A 120 3.19 -13.26 -3.38
CA ASP A 120 3.76 -14.43 -4.07
C ASP A 120 4.59 -15.29 -3.10
N GLY A 121 4.21 -16.57 -3.01
CA GLY A 121 4.80 -17.52 -2.06
C GLY A 121 4.21 -17.49 -0.64
N VAL A 122 3.40 -16.47 -0.29
CA VAL A 122 2.66 -16.43 0.98
C VAL A 122 1.50 -17.43 0.93
N LYS A 123 1.27 -18.15 2.03
CA LYS A 123 0.22 -19.17 2.10
C LYS A 123 -0.79 -18.85 3.19
N VAL A 124 -2.05 -18.95 2.82
CA VAL A 124 -3.20 -18.90 3.73
C VAL A 124 -4.04 -20.14 3.48
N SER A 125 -4.22 -20.98 4.50
CA SER A 125 -5.03 -22.20 4.45
C SER A 125 -6.52 -21.89 4.65
N ASP A 126 -7.38 -22.80 4.18
CA ASP A 126 -8.83 -22.68 4.42
C ASP A 126 -9.16 -22.63 5.91
N LYS A 127 -8.40 -23.36 6.75
CA LYS A 127 -8.56 -23.32 8.19
C LYS A 127 -8.29 -21.93 8.78
N GLU A 128 -7.30 -21.21 8.27
CA GLU A 128 -7.01 -19.84 8.72
C GLU A 128 -8.11 -18.88 8.34
N ILE A 129 -8.68 -19.03 7.12
CA ILE A 129 -9.83 -18.25 6.68
C ILE A 129 -11.03 -18.51 7.58
N ASP A 130 -11.36 -19.79 7.85
CA ASP A 130 -12.48 -20.16 8.73
C ASP A 130 -12.27 -19.63 10.16
N THR A 131 -11.05 -19.76 10.68
CA THR A 131 -10.69 -19.25 12.01
C THR A 131 -10.86 -17.71 12.07
N TYR A 132 -10.45 -16.99 11.03
CA TYR A 132 -10.62 -15.54 10.96
C TYR A 132 -12.09 -15.15 10.93
N ILE A 133 -12.90 -15.80 10.07
CA ILE A 133 -14.35 -15.56 9.98
C ILE A 133 -15.06 -15.78 11.32
N ASP A 134 -14.67 -16.82 12.05
CA ASP A 134 -15.27 -17.11 13.35
C ASP A 134 -14.85 -16.08 14.40
N ARG A 135 -13.57 -15.69 14.44
CA ARG A 135 -13.06 -14.67 15.36
C ARG A 135 -13.62 -13.28 15.08
N ALA A 136 -13.85 -12.95 13.80
CA ALA A 136 -14.40 -11.67 13.39
C ALA A 136 -15.79 -11.37 13.99
N LYS A 137 -16.51 -12.40 14.46
CA LYS A 137 -17.81 -12.26 15.13
C LYS A 137 -17.70 -11.86 16.61
N THR A 138 -16.47 -11.85 17.17
CA THR A 138 -16.26 -11.71 18.61
C THR A 138 -15.19 -10.68 18.91
N GLU A 139 -15.46 -9.79 19.83
CA GLU A 139 -14.46 -8.90 20.44
C GLU A 139 -14.08 -9.44 21.82
N ILE A 140 -12.83 -9.20 22.19
CA ILE A 140 -12.22 -9.62 23.44
C ILE A 140 -11.80 -8.38 24.23
N HIS A 141 -12.16 -8.33 25.52
CA HIS A 141 -11.55 -7.41 26.47
C HIS A 141 -10.47 -8.19 27.22
N ALA A 142 -9.24 -7.75 27.14
CA ALA A 142 -8.12 -8.41 27.78
C ALA A 142 -7.14 -7.41 28.40
N GLN A 143 -6.31 -7.96 29.27
CA GLN A 143 -5.15 -7.26 29.82
C GLN A 143 -3.90 -8.11 29.64
N HIS A 144 -2.71 -7.46 29.57
CA HIS A 144 -1.46 -8.15 29.38
C HIS A 144 -0.28 -7.54 30.12
N VAL A 145 0.76 -8.35 30.29
CA VAL A 145 2.09 -7.92 30.71
C VAL A 145 3.08 -8.37 29.65
N LEU A 146 3.86 -7.44 29.09
CA LEU A 146 4.91 -7.73 28.11
C LEU A 146 6.26 -7.67 28.81
N VAL A 147 7.07 -8.72 28.69
CA VAL A 147 8.42 -8.80 29.25
C VAL A 147 9.43 -9.28 28.22
N ALA A 148 10.72 -8.98 28.45
CA ALA A 148 11.75 -9.26 27.46
C ALA A 148 12.14 -10.74 27.33
N ASP A 149 12.00 -11.55 28.38
CA ASP A 149 12.47 -12.93 28.40
C ASP A 149 11.47 -13.89 29.06
N GLU A 150 11.59 -15.17 28.68
CA GLU A 150 10.69 -16.23 29.11
C GLU A 150 10.74 -16.47 30.62
N LYS A 151 11.90 -16.35 31.25
CA LYS A 151 12.06 -16.57 32.69
C LYS A 151 11.24 -15.55 33.47
N THR A 152 11.35 -14.27 33.11
CA THR A 152 10.54 -13.20 33.70
C THR A 152 9.06 -13.42 33.46
N ALA A 153 8.67 -13.89 32.25
CA ALA A 153 7.29 -14.21 31.94
C ALA A 153 6.73 -15.34 32.85
N GLN A 154 7.51 -16.39 33.11
CA GLN A 154 7.12 -17.45 34.05
C GLN A 154 6.97 -16.93 35.50
N GLU A 155 7.84 -16.01 35.92
CA GLU A 155 7.74 -15.39 37.26
C GLU A 155 6.46 -14.53 37.34
N VAL A 156 6.16 -13.73 36.31
CA VAL A 156 4.94 -12.93 36.22
C VAL A 156 3.69 -13.82 36.23
N LYS A 157 3.65 -14.88 35.41
CA LYS A 157 2.55 -15.84 35.41
C LYS A 157 2.29 -16.39 36.77
N LYS A 158 3.34 -16.87 37.44
CA LYS A 158 3.22 -17.45 38.79
C LYS A 158 2.67 -16.44 39.81
N LYS A 159 3.19 -15.21 39.81
CA LYS A 159 2.67 -14.14 40.71
C LYS A 159 1.16 -13.92 40.53
N LEU A 160 0.71 -13.86 39.24
CA LEU A 160 -0.69 -13.66 38.92
C LEU A 160 -1.56 -14.88 39.31
N GLU A 161 -1.06 -16.11 39.09
CA GLU A 161 -1.73 -17.34 39.54
C GLU A 161 -1.81 -17.43 41.07
N ASP A 162 -0.81 -16.88 41.78
CA ASP A 162 -0.80 -16.81 43.28
C ASP A 162 -1.72 -15.68 43.81
N GLY A 163 -2.40 -14.94 42.90
CA GLY A 163 -3.42 -13.96 43.25
C GLY A 163 -2.94 -12.51 43.37
N ALA A 164 -1.75 -12.18 42.83
CA ALA A 164 -1.30 -10.79 42.77
C ALA A 164 -2.23 -9.94 41.87
N ASP A 165 -2.35 -8.67 42.20
CA ASP A 165 -3.12 -7.71 41.38
C ASP A 165 -2.48 -7.53 40.01
N PHE A 166 -3.26 -7.68 38.95
CA PHE A 166 -2.74 -7.63 37.58
C PHE A 166 -2.16 -6.27 37.22
N ALA A 167 -2.84 -5.19 37.63
CA ALA A 167 -2.39 -3.84 37.31
C ALA A 167 -1.05 -3.49 38.01
N GLU A 168 -0.88 -3.94 39.27
CA GLU A 168 0.40 -3.75 39.99
C GLU A 168 1.52 -4.56 39.33
N VAL A 169 1.24 -5.79 38.89
CA VAL A 169 2.22 -6.62 38.18
C VAL A 169 2.56 -6.03 36.80
N ALA A 170 1.57 -5.53 36.06
CA ALA A 170 1.82 -4.86 34.79
C ALA A 170 2.71 -3.62 34.97
N LYS A 171 2.45 -2.83 35.99
CA LYS A 171 3.23 -1.63 36.30
C LYS A 171 4.67 -1.96 36.73
N GLU A 172 4.87 -3.05 37.46
CA GLU A 172 6.19 -3.49 37.96
C GLU A 172 7.04 -4.13 36.85
N TYR A 173 6.43 -4.98 35.99
CA TYR A 173 7.16 -5.87 35.08
C TYR A 173 7.07 -5.53 33.62
N SER A 174 6.01 -4.85 33.17
CA SER A 174 5.84 -4.62 31.74
C SER A 174 6.92 -3.73 31.17
N THR A 175 7.47 -4.12 30.03
CA THR A 175 8.40 -3.30 29.24
C THR A 175 7.68 -2.28 28.37
N GLU A 176 6.36 -2.36 28.28
CA GLU A 176 5.52 -1.45 27.51
C GLU A 176 4.97 -0.33 28.41
N GLU A 177 5.30 0.91 28.07
CA GLU A 177 4.91 2.08 28.86
C GLU A 177 3.39 2.23 28.97
N ALA A 178 2.66 1.94 27.87
CA ALA A 178 1.20 1.98 27.87
C ALA A 178 0.60 0.99 28.88
N ALA A 179 1.11 -0.25 28.93
CA ALA A 179 0.66 -1.26 29.88
C ALA A 179 0.98 -0.87 31.33
N GLN A 180 2.11 -0.21 31.58
CA GLN A 180 2.44 0.33 32.92
C GLN A 180 1.45 1.41 33.37
N GLN A 181 0.95 2.24 32.43
CA GLN A 181 0.00 3.32 32.72
C GLN A 181 -1.43 2.83 32.88
N THR A 182 -1.85 1.87 32.04
CA THR A 182 -3.22 1.33 32.04
C THR A 182 -3.42 0.14 32.99
N GLY A 183 -2.36 -0.34 33.64
CA GLY A 183 -2.41 -1.58 34.40
C GLY A 183 -2.50 -2.83 33.52
N GLY A 184 -2.07 -2.69 32.25
CA GLY A 184 -2.12 -3.75 31.24
C GLY A 184 -3.43 -3.85 30.48
N ASP A 185 -4.43 -3.03 30.78
CA ASP A 185 -5.74 -3.04 30.12
C ASP A 185 -5.61 -2.58 28.67
N LEU A 186 -6.10 -3.43 27.74
CA LEU A 186 -6.09 -3.22 26.30
C LEU A 186 -7.46 -2.74 25.75
N GLY A 187 -8.50 -2.72 26.60
CA GLY A 187 -9.86 -2.51 26.15
C GLY A 187 -10.40 -3.63 25.25
N TRP A 188 -11.45 -3.33 24.49
CA TRP A 188 -12.06 -4.25 23.53
C TRP A 188 -11.31 -4.23 22.19
N PHE A 189 -11.05 -5.41 21.65
CA PHE A 189 -10.41 -5.54 20.33
C PHE A 189 -10.89 -6.77 19.57
N GLY A 190 -10.90 -6.66 18.25
CA GLY A 190 -11.15 -7.77 17.32
C GLY A 190 -9.85 -8.45 16.87
N PRO A 191 -9.93 -9.45 15.95
CA PRO A 191 -8.79 -10.30 15.58
C PRO A 191 -7.67 -9.58 14.83
N ASP A 192 -7.90 -8.33 14.38
CA ASP A 192 -6.99 -7.58 13.51
C ASP A 192 -6.12 -6.54 14.24
N LYS A 193 -6.25 -6.44 15.57
CA LYS A 193 -5.63 -5.34 16.33
C LYS A 193 -4.32 -5.71 16.99
N MET A 194 -4.05 -7.00 17.15
CA MET A 194 -2.85 -7.49 17.85
C MET A 194 -2.04 -8.40 16.92
N VAL A 195 -0.78 -8.66 17.28
CA VAL A 195 0.04 -9.65 16.57
C VAL A 195 -0.58 -11.03 16.63
N GLN A 196 -0.27 -11.88 15.63
CA GLN A 196 -0.95 -13.15 15.42
C GLN A 196 -0.83 -14.08 16.64
N GLU A 197 0.35 -14.17 17.23
CA GLU A 197 0.62 -15.03 18.38
C GLU A 197 -0.22 -14.63 19.60
N PHE A 198 -0.33 -13.32 19.83
CA PHE A 198 -1.19 -12.77 20.88
C PHE A 198 -2.66 -13.07 20.61
N THR A 199 -3.11 -12.81 19.39
CA THR A 199 -4.50 -13.06 18.96
C THR A 199 -4.87 -14.53 19.12
N ASP A 200 -4.00 -15.45 18.68
CA ASP A 200 -4.23 -16.90 18.79
C ASP A 200 -4.38 -17.33 20.24
N ALA A 201 -3.52 -16.83 21.12
CA ALA A 201 -3.60 -17.14 22.54
C ALA A 201 -4.87 -16.54 23.17
N ALA A 202 -5.14 -15.25 22.96
CA ALA A 202 -6.28 -14.56 23.56
C ALA A 202 -7.63 -15.18 23.17
N TYR A 203 -7.81 -15.50 21.86
CA TYR A 203 -9.06 -16.13 21.40
C TYR A 203 -9.25 -17.55 21.92
N SER A 204 -8.16 -18.29 22.24
CA SER A 204 -8.21 -19.64 22.80
C SER A 204 -8.45 -19.66 24.31
N LEU A 205 -8.20 -18.56 25.01
CA LEU A 205 -8.35 -18.49 26.47
C LEU A 205 -9.83 -18.37 26.88
N GLU A 206 -10.16 -19.10 27.97
CA GLU A 206 -11.40 -18.86 28.69
C GLU A 206 -11.31 -17.57 29.52
N PRO A 207 -12.42 -16.84 29.72
CA PRO A 207 -12.42 -15.64 30.54
C PRO A 207 -11.85 -15.87 31.93
N LYS A 208 -11.08 -14.91 32.43
CA LYS A 208 -10.39 -14.90 33.73
C LYS A 208 -9.24 -15.92 33.89
N LYS A 209 -8.87 -16.62 32.83
CA LYS A 209 -7.67 -17.46 32.82
C LYS A 209 -6.45 -16.67 32.39
N ILE A 210 -5.31 -17.00 32.97
CA ILE A 210 -3.99 -16.46 32.66
C ILE A 210 -3.34 -17.40 31.64
N SER A 211 -2.73 -16.83 30.60
CA SER A 211 -2.04 -17.61 29.57
C SER A 211 -0.73 -18.23 30.07
N ASP A 212 -0.23 -19.20 29.34
CA ASP A 212 1.21 -19.46 29.31
C ASP A 212 1.95 -18.27 28.66
N PRO A 213 3.28 -18.16 28.87
CA PRO A 213 4.06 -17.17 28.15
C PRO A 213 3.90 -17.29 26.64
N VAL A 214 3.42 -16.23 25.99
CA VAL A 214 3.20 -16.16 24.54
C VAL A 214 4.33 -15.37 23.91
N LYS A 215 5.17 -16.03 23.13
CA LYS A 215 6.29 -15.38 22.45
C LYS A 215 5.84 -14.63 21.20
N SER A 216 6.34 -13.41 21.03
CA SER A 216 6.23 -12.61 19.81
C SER A 216 7.58 -11.93 19.49
N ASP A 217 7.64 -11.15 18.43
CA ASP A 217 8.81 -10.33 18.09
C ASP A 217 9.08 -9.21 19.12
N PHE A 218 8.08 -8.85 19.93
CA PHE A 218 8.19 -7.83 20.98
C PHE A 218 8.68 -8.39 22.32
N GLY A 219 8.67 -9.71 22.52
CA GLY A 219 9.01 -10.37 23.76
C GLY A 219 8.01 -11.45 24.14
N TYR A 220 7.71 -11.56 25.42
CA TYR A 220 6.79 -12.56 25.97
C TYR A 220 5.60 -11.87 26.64
N HIS A 221 4.40 -12.22 26.21
CA HIS A 221 3.15 -11.72 26.77
C HIS A 221 2.58 -12.71 27.77
N ILE A 222 2.11 -12.21 28.91
CA ILE A 222 1.19 -12.91 29.81
C ILE A 222 -0.16 -12.23 29.66
N ILE A 223 -1.16 -12.99 29.22
CA ILE A 223 -2.46 -12.48 28.79
C ILE A 223 -3.54 -12.98 29.74
N GLN A 224 -4.48 -12.13 30.09
CA GLN A 224 -5.73 -12.52 30.73
C GLN A 224 -6.91 -11.94 29.97
N VAL A 225 -7.79 -12.79 29.47
CA VAL A 225 -9.07 -12.37 28.90
C VAL A 225 -10.02 -12.05 30.05
N LEU A 226 -10.59 -10.86 30.06
CA LEU A 226 -11.56 -10.42 31.05
C LEU A 226 -12.97 -10.84 30.64
N GLU A 227 -13.35 -10.49 29.41
CA GLU A 227 -14.68 -10.72 28.84
C GLU A 227 -14.60 -10.97 27.33
N LYS A 228 -15.63 -11.60 26.78
CA LYS A 228 -15.87 -11.76 25.33
C LYS A 228 -17.30 -11.28 25.03
N ARG A 229 -17.48 -10.61 23.89
CA ARG A 229 -18.81 -10.15 23.41
C ARG A 229 -18.93 -10.36 21.90
N ASP A 230 -20.16 -10.29 21.40
CA ASP A 230 -20.36 -10.19 19.95
C ASP A 230 -19.72 -8.88 19.45
N ALA A 231 -19.05 -8.94 18.31
CA ALA A 231 -18.35 -7.80 17.73
C ALA A 231 -19.37 -6.70 17.38
N GLU A 232 -19.05 -5.45 17.72
CA GLU A 232 -19.86 -4.28 17.30
C GLU A 232 -19.76 -4.09 15.78
N GLU A 233 -18.58 -4.33 15.22
CA GLU A 233 -18.33 -4.33 13.77
C GLU A 233 -17.64 -5.65 13.41
N ASN A 234 -18.26 -6.42 12.53
CA ASN A 234 -17.65 -7.67 12.05
C ASN A 234 -16.81 -7.37 10.80
N PRO A 235 -15.47 -7.43 10.87
CA PRO A 235 -14.60 -7.12 9.73
C PRO A 235 -14.72 -8.10 8.55
N ALA A 236 -15.36 -9.25 8.75
CA ALA A 236 -15.64 -10.23 7.69
C ALA A 236 -17.05 -10.07 7.08
N GLU A 237 -17.88 -9.16 7.61
CA GLU A 237 -19.26 -8.99 7.14
C GLU A 237 -19.28 -8.48 5.68
N GLY A 238 -20.11 -9.13 4.86
CA GLY A 238 -20.29 -8.78 3.45
C GLY A 238 -19.13 -9.17 2.53
N LYS A 239 -18.04 -9.74 3.07
CA LYS A 239 -16.89 -10.21 2.28
C LYS A 239 -17.03 -11.68 1.92
N ASP A 240 -16.63 -12.03 0.70
CA ASP A 240 -16.50 -13.42 0.30
C ASP A 240 -15.16 -14.03 0.78
N ARG A 241 -15.02 -15.36 0.64
CA ARG A 241 -13.80 -16.07 1.08
C ARG A 241 -12.54 -15.64 0.32
N LYS A 242 -12.68 -15.20 -0.95
CA LYS A 242 -11.55 -14.71 -1.75
C LYS A 242 -11.05 -13.38 -1.19
N GLU A 243 -11.94 -12.46 -0.92
CA GLU A 243 -11.62 -11.15 -0.32
C GLU A 243 -10.93 -11.33 1.04
N ILE A 244 -11.46 -12.21 1.91
CA ILE A 244 -10.84 -12.51 3.21
C ILE A 244 -9.45 -13.14 3.04
N LYS A 245 -9.30 -14.07 2.08
CA LYS A 245 -8.01 -14.67 1.78
C LYS A 245 -6.98 -13.65 1.34
N GLU A 246 -7.35 -12.72 0.44
CA GLU A 246 -6.49 -11.64 -0.02
C GLU A 246 -6.04 -10.74 1.15
N GLU A 247 -6.94 -10.38 2.05
CA GLU A 247 -6.60 -9.62 3.26
C GLU A 247 -5.60 -10.36 4.16
N LEU A 248 -5.83 -11.65 4.39
CA LEU A 248 -4.94 -12.47 5.21
C LEU A 248 -3.57 -12.68 4.55
N LEU A 249 -3.53 -12.81 3.22
CA LEU A 249 -2.27 -12.85 2.48
C LEU A 249 -1.49 -11.55 2.66
N MET A 250 -2.15 -10.39 2.53
CA MET A 250 -1.55 -9.08 2.72
C MET A 250 -1.04 -8.86 4.16
N LYS A 251 -1.78 -9.33 5.17
CA LYS A 251 -1.34 -9.27 6.57
C LYS A 251 -0.11 -10.12 6.86
N LYS A 252 0.02 -11.27 6.19
CA LYS A 252 1.17 -12.17 6.35
C LYS A 252 2.38 -11.76 5.50
N ALA A 253 2.16 -10.95 4.48
CA ALA A 253 3.21 -10.53 3.59
C ALA A 253 4.15 -9.54 4.28
N ASP A 254 5.44 -9.74 4.06
CA ASP A 254 6.49 -8.85 4.54
C ASP A 254 6.62 -7.67 3.57
N GLN A 255 6.11 -6.52 3.97
CA GLN A 255 6.07 -5.30 3.15
C GLN A 255 7.47 -4.85 2.71
N ASP A 256 8.48 -5.10 3.53
CA ASP A 256 9.87 -4.70 3.25
C ASP A 256 10.46 -5.49 2.06
N LYS A 257 9.89 -6.64 1.72
CA LYS A 257 10.32 -7.48 0.60
C LYS A 257 9.82 -7.05 -0.77
N LEU A 258 8.85 -6.13 -0.86
CA LEU A 258 8.31 -5.71 -2.15
C LEU A 258 9.38 -5.11 -3.06
N MET A 259 10.22 -4.25 -2.52
CA MET A 259 11.30 -3.61 -3.28
C MET A 259 12.33 -4.64 -3.78
N ASP A 260 12.73 -5.59 -2.94
CA ASP A 260 13.63 -6.67 -3.32
C ASP A 260 13.02 -7.56 -4.41
N LYS A 261 11.73 -7.86 -4.30
CA LYS A 261 10.99 -8.64 -5.30
C LYS A 261 10.94 -7.93 -6.65
N ILE A 262 10.58 -6.64 -6.67
CA ILE A 262 10.57 -5.84 -7.89
C ILE A 262 11.98 -5.74 -8.47
N SER A 263 13.00 -5.51 -7.65
CA SER A 263 14.41 -5.48 -8.08
C SER A 263 14.82 -6.78 -8.76
N GLN A 264 14.48 -7.93 -8.16
CA GLN A 264 14.78 -9.23 -8.76
C GLN A 264 14.08 -9.44 -10.10
N LEU A 265 12.79 -9.09 -10.19
CA LEU A 265 12.04 -9.19 -11.44
C LEU A 265 12.60 -8.29 -12.55
N LEU A 266 13.05 -7.08 -12.22
CA LEU A 266 13.72 -6.18 -13.17
C LEU A 266 15.06 -6.75 -13.68
N ILE A 267 15.81 -7.41 -12.81
CA ILE A 267 17.07 -8.10 -13.16
C ILE A 267 16.79 -9.29 -14.08
N ASP A 268 15.81 -10.12 -13.73
CA ASP A 268 15.44 -11.32 -14.49
C ASP A 268 14.90 -10.96 -15.89
N ALA A 269 14.23 -9.81 -16.01
CA ALA A 269 13.74 -9.26 -17.27
C ALA A 269 14.83 -8.59 -18.15
N ASP A 270 16.09 -8.55 -17.71
CA ASP A 270 17.24 -7.88 -18.39
C ASP A 270 16.89 -6.46 -18.88
N VAL A 271 16.26 -5.66 -18.01
CA VAL A 271 15.78 -4.32 -18.37
C VAL A 271 16.96 -3.40 -18.67
N LYS A 272 16.91 -2.74 -19.84
CA LYS A 272 17.95 -1.78 -20.29
C LYS A 272 17.30 -0.48 -20.75
N ILE A 273 17.63 0.61 -20.09
CA ILE A 273 17.23 1.95 -20.53
C ILE A 273 18.23 2.44 -21.56
N LYS A 274 17.74 2.78 -22.76
CA LYS A 274 18.57 3.22 -23.90
C LYS A 274 18.66 4.72 -24.03
N ASP A 275 17.82 5.45 -23.31
CA ASP A 275 17.76 6.90 -23.33
C ASP A 275 18.66 7.45 -22.21
N ASP A 276 19.68 8.22 -22.60
CA ASP A 276 20.67 8.74 -21.64
C ASP A 276 20.08 9.72 -20.62
N ASP A 277 19.01 10.46 -20.98
CA ASP A 277 18.36 11.40 -20.07
C ASP A 277 17.51 10.69 -19.01
N LEU A 278 17.14 9.44 -19.25
CA LEU A 278 16.26 8.64 -18.39
C LEU A 278 16.99 7.46 -17.72
N LYS A 279 18.30 7.37 -17.88
CA LYS A 279 19.09 6.21 -17.45
C LYS A 279 18.99 5.87 -15.94
N ASN A 280 18.70 6.88 -15.11
CA ASN A 280 18.62 6.70 -13.66
C ASN A 280 17.19 6.34 -13.18
N ALA A 281 16.22 6.17 -14.09
CA ALA A 281 14.82 5.92 -13.72
C ALA A 281 14.60 4.69 -12.80
N LEU A 282 15.53 3.73 -12.80
CA LEU A 282 15.44 2.50 -12.01
C LEU A 282 16.54 2.38 -10.93
N ASP A 283 17.35 3.40 -10.70
CA ASP A 283 18.49 3.33 -9.76
C ASP A 283 18.09 2.91 -8.36
N GLN A 284 16.91 3.32 -7.89
CA GLN A 284 16.39 2.94 -6.58
C GLN A 284 16.18 1.44 -6.39
N PHE A 285 16.04 0.67 -7.49
CA PHE A 285 15.80 -0.77 -7.46
C PHE A 285 17.11 -1.59 -7.59
N TYR A 286 18.17 -1.03 -8.16
CA TYR A 286 19.42 -1.76 -8.34
C TYR A 286 20.43 -1.55 -7.21
N GLY A 287 20.10 -0.70 -6.23
CA GLY A 287 21.04 -0.26 -5.20
C GLY A 287 22.17 0.62 -5.77
N PRO A 288 23.04 1.17 -4.93
CA PRO A 288 24.21 1.89 -5.43
C PRO A 288 25.01 0.94 -6.32
N ALA A 289 25.23 1.32 -7.58
CA ALA A 289 25.97 0.53 -8.54
C ALA A 289 27.25 0.00 -7.87
N LYS A 290 27.34 -1.32 -7.68
CA LYS A 290 28.63 -1.91 -7.39
C LYS A 290 29.49 -1.55 -8.60
N ASP A 291 30.42 -0.61 -8.39
CA ASP A 291 31.42 -0.27 -9.39
C ASP A 291 31.84 -1.54 -10.09
N SER A 292 31.38 -1.75 -11.32
CA SER A 292 31.87 -2.78 -12.20
C SER A 292 33.30 -2.35 -12.59
N LYS A 293 34.22 -2.51 -11.65
CA LYS A 293 35.65 -2.52 -11.98
C LYS A 293 35.94 -3.80 -12.74
N LYS A 294 36.15 -3.57 -14.03
CA LYS A 294 36.79 -4.34 -15.08
C LYS A 294 35.90 -5.14 -15.98
#